data_4c215f92d19a9086a0678afb7ada7923
#
_entry.id   4c215f92d19a9086a0678afb7ada7923
#
_cell.length_a   1.000
_cell.length_b   1.000
_cell.length_c   1.000
_cell.angle_alpha   90.00
_cell.angle_beta   90.00
_cell.angle_gamma   90.00
#
_symmetry.space_group_name_H-M   'P 1'
#
loop_
_entity.id
_entity.type
_entity.pdbx_description
1 polymer ?
#
loop_
_entity_poly.entity_id
_entity_poly.type
_entity_poly.pdbx_seq_one_letter_code
_entity_poly.pdbx_strand_id
1 'polypeptide(L)'
;MINKPELIEDPRFITNADRTNNEPALKEILDAVFVTDTIEHWLEKLEAAAIPCAPINTIDKVVNDPQVNFREMIVEVEHPTAGKMKIPGVPIKFSETPCGVEKAAPVLGQHTDEVLKEFGFDDAEIAKLHEVAAV
;
A
#
# COMPACT_ATOMS: atom_id res chain seq x y z
N MET A 1 28.38 5.19 -13.51
CA MET A 1 27.10 4.50 -13.41
C MET A 1 26.42 4.40 -14.77
N ILE A 2 25.81 5.46 -15.30
CA ILE A 2 25.11 5.46 -16.61
C ILE A 2 26.03 5.65 -17.83
N ASN A 3 27.32 5.77 -17.61
CA ASN A 3 28.36 5.92 -18.63
C ASN A 3 28.15 7.08 -19.63
N LYS A 4 27.65 8.22 -19.09
CA LYS A 4 27.37 9.46 -19.81
C LYS A 4 28.03 10.67 -19.13
N PRO A 5 29.39 10.70 -19.08
CA PRO A 5 30.09 11.81 -18.40
C PRO A 5 29.84 13.18 -19.06
N GLU A 6 29.53 13.20 -20.34
CA GLU A 6 29.24 14.41 -21.10
C GLU A 6 28.05 15.21 -20.57
N LEU A 7 27.12 14.55 -19.88
CA LEU A 7 25.95 15.21 -19.28
C LEU A 7 26.33 16.15 -18.12
N ILE A 8 27.49 15.94 -17.50
CA ILE A 8 27.93 16.75 -16.35
C ILE A 8 28.23 18.20 -16.77
N GLU A 9 28.80 18.36 -17.96
CA GLU A 9 29.19 19.65 -18.50
C GLU A 9 28.21 20.20 -19.56
N ASP A 10 27.14 19.47 -19.87
CA ASP A 10 26.13 19.90 -20.83
C ASP A 10 25.37 21.13 -20.31
N PRO A 11 25.42 22.27 -21.00
CA PRO A 11 24.78 23.50 -20.52
C PRO A 11 23.29 23.36 -20.23
N ARG A 12 22.62 22.38 -20.83
CA ARG A 12 21.20 22.09 -20.58
C ARG A 12 20.94 21.47 -19.21
N PHE A 13 21.99 20.94 -18.52
CA PHE A 13 21.81 20.09 -17.32
C PHE A 13 22.72 20.47 -16.14
N ILE A 14 23.47 21.57 -16.22
CA ILE A 14 24.46 21.98 -15.19
C ILE A 14 23.77 22.24 -13.86
N THR A 15 22.74 23.08 -13.85
CA THR A 15 22.00 23.43 -12.63
C THR A 15 20.70 22.64 -12.51
N ASN A 16 20.12 22.64 -11.32
CA ASN A 16 18.80 22.05 -11.12
C ASN A 16 17.72 22.71 -11.98
N ALA A 17 17.78 24.05 -12.11
CA ALA A 17 16.87 24.81 -12.96
C ALA A 17 17.01 24.42 -14.43
N ASP A 18 18.25 24.26 -14.93
CA ASP A 18 18.50 23.83 -16.31
C ASP A 18 17.92 22.42 -16.56
N ARG A 19 18.13 21.49 -15.63
CA ARG A 19 17.55 20.14 -15.73
C ARG A 19 16.03 20.14 -15.75
N THR A 20 15.41 20.96 -14.91
CA THR A 20 13.95 21.12 -14.88
C THR A 20 13.42 21.70 -16.20
N ASN A 21 14.07 22.76 -16.69
CA ASN A 21 13.66 23.41 -17.94
C ASN A 21 13.86 22.50 -19.18
N ASN A 22 14.82 21.60 -19.12
CA ASN A 22 15.15 20.66 -20.20
C ASN A 22 14.81 19.20 -19.84
N GLU A 23 13.86 18.99 -18.90
CA GLU A 23 13.45 17.66 -18.43
C GLU A 23 13.12 16.69 -19.57
N PRO A 24 12.36 17.03 -20.63
CA PRO A 24 12.07 16.09 -21.70
C PRO A 24 13.31 15.56 -22.42
N ALA A 25 14.30 16.44 -22.68
CA ALA A 25 15.54 16.04 -23.33
C ALA A 25 16.42 15.17 -22.42
N LEU A 26 16.48 15.47 -21.13
CA LEU A 26 17.18 14.65 -20.15
C LEU A 26 16.53 13.28 -19.99
N LYS A 27 15.19 13.24 -19.91
CA LYS A 27 14.40 12.03 -19.82
C LYS A 27 14.67 11.08 -21.00
N GLU A 28 14.66 11.60 -22.23
CA GLU A 28 14.94 10.80 -23.42
C GLU A 28 16.32 10.11 -23.34
N ILE A 29 17.35 10.85 -22.90
CA ILE A 29 18.70 10.31 -22.74
C ILE A 29 18.76 9.24 -21.66
N LEU A 30 18.09 9.48 -20.51
CA LEU A 30 18.08 8.54 -19.38
C LEU A 30 17.25 7.29 -19.71
N ASP A 31 16.09 7.43 -20.35
CA ASP A 31 15.25 6.30 -20.76
C ASP A 31 16.03 5.37 -21.70
N ALA A 32 16.78 5.93 -22.66
CA ALA A 32 17.63 5.14 -23.57
C ALA A 32 18.73 4.33 -22.83
N VAL A 33 19.14 4.80 -21.65
CA VAL A 33 20.10 4.06 -20.82
C VAL A 33 19.39 3.05 -19.93
N PHE A 34 18.29 3.44 -19.27
CA PHE A 34 17.62 2.57 -18.30
C PHE A 34 16.96 1.34 -18.93
N VAL A 35 16.55 1.41 -20.21
CA VAL A 35 16.00 0.23 -20.93
C VAL A 35 17.07 -0.83 -21.26
N THR A 36 18.34 -0.55 -21.03
CA THR A 36 19.43 -1.50 -21.36
C THR A 36 19.65 -2.58 -20.33
N ASP A 37 19.00 -2.49 -19.17
CA ASP A 37 19.17 -3.45 -18.09
C ASP A 37 17.87 -3.61 -17.27
N THR A 38 17.83 -4.58 -16.35
CA THR A 38 16.67 -4.84 -15.51
C THR A 38 16.52 -3.82 -14.39
N ILE A 39 15.30 -3.72 -13.84
CA ILE A 39 15.00 -2.84 -12.70
C ILE A 39 15.87 -3.24 -11.49
N GLU A 40 15.98 -4.53 -11.21
CA GLU A 40 16.75 -5.07 -10.09
C GLU A 40 18.23 -4.64 -10.17
N HIS A 41 18.82 -4.76 -11.35
CA HIS A 41 20.22 -4.39 -11.55
C HIS A 41 20.44 -2.87 -11.42
N TRP A 42 19.49 -2.04 -11.92
CA TRP A 42 19.57 -0.59 -11.74
C TRP A 42 19.40 -0.18 -10.28
N LEU A 43 18.49 -0.83 -9.54
CA LEU A 43 18.28 -0.56 -8.11
C LEU A 43 19.56 -0.84 -7.31
N GLU A 44 20.21 -2.01 -7.52
CA GLU A 44 21.48 -2.33 -6.86
C GLU A 44 22.55 -1.25 -7.10
N LYS A 45 22.70 -0.79 -8.35
CA LYS A 45 23.69 0.24 -8.71
C LYS A 45 23.38 1.60 -8.08
N LEU A 46 22.10 1.98 -8.06
CA LEU A 46 21.65 3.27 -7.52
C LEU A 46 21.78 3.29 -6.00
N GLU A 47 21.37 2.21 -5.32
CA GLU A 47 21.51 2.05 -3.87
C GLU A 47 22.98 2.06 -3.44
N ALA A 48 23.85 1.33 -4.14
CA ALA A 48 25.29 1.33 -3.88
C ALA A 48 25.94 2.72 -4.03
N ALA A 49 25.34 3.58 -4.84
CA ALA A 49 25.76 4.98 -5.00
C ALA A 49 25.02 5.96 -4.06
N ALA A 50 24.24 5.46 -3.10
CA ALA A 50 23.40 6.23 -2.19
C ALA A 50 22.42 7.20 -2.90
N ILE A 51 21.94 6.80 -4.07
CA ILE A 51 20.90 7.54 -4.80
C ILE A 51 19.54 6.98 -4.40
N PRO A 52 18.64 7.79 -3.84
CA PRO A 52 17.29 7.36 -3.46
C PRO A 52 16.54 6.82 -4.68
N CYS A 53 16.10 5.58 -4.59
CA CYS A 53 15.36 4.89 -5.63
C CYS A 53 14.41 3.85 -5.03
N ALA A 54 13.38 3.49 -5.76
CA ALA A 54 12.46 2.41 -5.39
C ALA A 54 11.78 1.84 -6.63
N PRO A 55 11.40 0.55 -6.62
CA PRO A 55 10.62 -0.04 -7.70
C PRO A 55 9.17 0.46 -7.65
N ILE A 56 8.53 0.55 -8.81
CA ILE A 56 7.07 0.69 -8.90
C ILE A 56 6.50 -0.73 -8.85
N ASN A 57 6.01 -1.10 -7.67
CA ASN A 57 5.52 -2.45 -7.42
C ASN A 57 4.07 -2.64 -7.88
N THR A 58 3.80 -3.81 -8.46
CA THR A 58 2.44 -4.33 -8.64
C THR A 58 1.89 -4.85 -7.30
N ILE A 59 0.58 -5.02 -7.19
CA ILE A 59 -0.07 -5.41 -5.91
C ILE A 59 0.46 -6.76 -5.40
N ASP A 60 0.70 -7.72 -6.28
CA ASP A 60 1.29 -9.02 -5.93
C ASP A 60 2.71 -8.89 -5.33
N LYS A 61 3.49 -7.92 -5.79
CA LYS A 61 4.81 -7.61 -5.21
C LYS A 61 4.66 -6.90 -3.87
N VAL A 62 3.74 -5.93 -3.75
CA VAL A 62 3.49 -5.18 -2.51
C VAL A 62 3.10 -6.11 -1.36
N VAL A 63 2.17 -7.06 -1.58
CA VAL A 63 1.71 -7.97 -0.50
C VAL A 63 2.79 -8.94 -0.04
N ASN A 64 3.85 -9.11 -0.81
CA ASN A 64 5.00 -9.95 -0.49
C ASN A 64 6.26 -9.14 -0.10
N ASP A 65 6.19 -7.82 -0.09
CA ASP A 65 7.29 -6.94 0.28
C ASP A 65 7.67 -7.13 1.76
N PRO A 66 8.97 -7.35 2.08
CA PRO A 66 9.41 -7.58 3.45
C PRO A 66 9.09 -6.42 4.39
N GLN A 67 9.22 -5.16 3.96
CA GLN A 67 8.94 -3.99 4.78
C GLN A 67 7.44 -3.83 5.04
N VAL A 68 6.61 -4.06 4.03
CA VAL A 68 5.14 -4.05 4.14
C VAL A 68 4.68 -5.10 5.15
N ASN A 69 5.23 -6.31 5.08
CA ASN A 69 4.91 -7.39 6.01
C ASN A 69 5.47 -7.13 7.42
N PHE A 70 6.72 -6.65 7.55
CA PHE A 70 7.31 -6.28 8.84
C PHE A 70 6.49 -5.20 9.56
N ARG A 71 5.94 -4.26 8.81
CA ARG A 71 5.06 -3.21 9.34
C ARG A 71 3.61 -3.66 9.55
N GLU A 72 3.29 -4.94 9.32
CA GLU A 72 1.93 -5.47 9.42
C GLU A 72 0.91 -4.65 8.62
N MET A 73 1.34 -4.17 7.45
CA MET A 73 0.47 -3.40 6.55
C MET A 73 -0.49 -4.28 5.78
N ILE A 74 -0.25 -5.59 5.80
CA ILE A 74 -1.16 -6.63 5.32
C ILE A 74 -1.37 -7.61 6.48
N VAL A 75 -2.62 -7.82 6.86
CA VAL A 75 -3.02 -8.72 7.95
C VAL A 75 -3.97 -9.80 7.44
N GLU A 76 -3.94 -10.96 8.06
CA GLU A 76 -4.87 -12.05 7.77
C GLU A 76 -6.03 -12.00 8.75
N VAL A 77 -7.26 -12.11 8.26
CA VAL A 77 -8.49 -12.21 9.05
C VAL A 77 -9.32 -13.39 8.59
N GLU A 78 -10.13 -13.94 9.50
CA GLU A 78 -11.09 -15.01 9.21
C GLU A 78 -12.46 -14.40 8.94
N HIS A 79 -12.93 -14.50 7.69
CA HIS A 79 -14.25 -14.01 7.30
C HIS A 79 -15.26 -15.15 7.38
N PRO A 80 -16.49 -14.96 7.93
CA PRO A 80 -17.42 -16.03 8.20
C PRO A 80 -17.84 -16.84 6.96
N THR A 81 -17.83 -16.24 5.79
CA THR A 81 -18.22 -16.91 4.53
C THR A 81 -17.07 -17.08 3.53
N ALA A 82 -16.09 -16.18 3.54
CA ALA A 82 -14.96 -16.23 2.61
C ALA A 82 -13.74 -16.96 3.16
N GLY A 83 -13.74 -17.31 4.47
CA GLY A 83 -12.60 -17.94 5.13
C GLY A 83 -11.44 -16.94 5.30
N LYS A 84 -10.22 -17.47 5.30
CA LYS A 84 -9.01 -16.66 5.45
C LYS A 84 -8.81 -15.70 4.30
N MET A 85 -8.65 -14.42 4.62
CA MET A 85 -8.39 -13.37 3.63
C MET A 85 -7.36 -12.38 4.15
N LYS A 86 -6.59 -11.82 3.22
CA LYS A 86 -5.64 -10.75 3.53
C LYS A 86 -6.28 -9.39 3.24
N ILE A 87 -6.15 -8.49 4.20
CA ILE A 87 -6.67 -7.13 4.10
C ILE A 87 -5.59 -6.12 4.50
N PRO A 88 -5.73 -4.84 4.14
CA PRO A 88 -4.86 -3.79 4.65
C PRO A 88 -4.93 -3.69 6.17
N GLY A 89 -3.76 -3.64 6.81
CA GLY A 89 -3.63 -3.40 8.25
C GLY A 89 -3.69 -1.91 8.60
N VAL A 90 -3.61 -1.62 9.90
CA VAL A 90 -3.59 -0.23 10.41
C VAL A 90 -2.20 0.37 10.18
N PRO A 91 -2.07 1.50 9.43
CA PRO A 91 -0.77 2.08 9.12
C PRO A 91 -0.11 2.78 10.30
N ILE A 92 -0.91 3.30 11.24
CA ILE A 92 -0.43 3.97 12.45
C ILE A 92 -0.15 2.92 13.52
N LYS A 93 1.05 2.94 14.10
CA LYS A 93 1.46 2.04 15.18
C LYS A 93 1.77 2.86 16.42
N PHE A 94 0.95 2.71 17.46
CA PHE A 94 1.15 3.35 18.75
C PHE A 94 1.85 2.39 19.72
N SER A 95 2.83 2.88 20.47
CA SER A 95 3.56 2.07 21.48
C SER A 95 2.73 1.84 22.74
N GLU A 96 2.01 2.87 23.20
CA GLU A 96 1.26 2.84 24.47
C GLU A 96 -0.17 2.33 24.30
N THR A 97 -0.78 2.56 23.12
CA THR A 97 -2.14 2.15 22.80
C THR A 97 -2.15 1.38 21.48
N PRO A 98 -1.66 0.13 21.48
CA PRO A 98 -1.61 -0.67 20.26
C PRO A 98 -2.98 -0.76 19.60
N CYS A 99 -3.01 -0.61 18.28
CA CYS A 99 -4.21 -0.79 17.48
C CYS A 99 -3.98 -1.82 16.37
N GLY A 100 -5.03 -2.49 15.98
CA GLY A 100 -4.97 -3.54 14.95
C GLY A 100 -6.34 -3.78 14.32
N VAL A 101 -6.39 -4.71 13.40
CA VAL A 101 -7.64 -5.22 12.86
C VAL A 101 -8.04 -6.43 13.68
N GLU A 102 -9.10 -6.30 14.47
CA GLU A 102 -9.56 -7.36 15.37
C GLU A 102 -10.59 -8.31 14.73
N LYS A 103 -11.37 -7.80 13.79
CA LYS A 103 -12.47 -8.54 13.14
C LYS A 103 -12.43 -8.33 11.63
N ALA A 104 -12.89 -9.33 10.88
CA ALA A 104 -13.16 -9.19 9.46
C ALA A 104 -14.39 -8.28 9.22
N ALA A 105 -14.58 -7.86 7.97
CA ALA A 105 -15.80 -7.16 7.58
C ALA A 105 -17.02 -8.07 7.85
N PRO A 106 -18.12 -7.57 8.45
CA PRO A 106 -19.30 -8.38 8.72
C PRO A 106 -20.07 -8.68 7.44
N VAL A 107 -20.79 -9.79 7.43
CA VAL A 107 -21.86 -10.00 6.44
C VAL A 107 -23.09 -9.18 6.83
N LEU A 108 -23.97 -8.91 5.86
CA LEU A 108 -25.19 -8.14 6.10
C LEU A 108 -25.99 -8.76 7.26
N GLY A 109 -26.36 -7.94 8.24
CA GLY A 109 -27.14 -8.36 9.40
C GLY A 109 -26.39 -9.12 10.48
N GLN A 110 -25.08 -9.39 10.33
CA GLN A 110 -24.32 -10.25 11.26
C GLN A 110 -24.41 -9.81 12.73
N HIS A 111 -24.48 -8.53 12.98
CA HIS A 111 -24.48 -7.96 14.34
C HIS A 111 -25.80 -7.24 14.69
N THR A 112 -26.85 -7.42 13.90
CA THR A 112 -28.13 -6.72 14.09
C THR A 112 -28.69 -6.95 15.50
N ASP A 113 -28.79 -8.22 15.93
CA ASP A 113 -29.37 -8.55 17.23
C ASP A 113 -28.48 -8.08 18.39
N GLU A 114 -27.17 -8.19 18.24
CA GLU A 114 -26.18 -7.71 19.21
C GLU A 114 -26.34 -6.20 19.43
N VAL A 115 -26.37 -5.45 18.34
CA VAL A 115 -26.54 -3.97 18.38
C VAL A 115 -27.89 -3.57 18.95
N LEU A 116 -28.99 -4.23 18.57
CA LEU A 116 -30.33 -3.93 19.12
C LEU A 116 -30.35 -4.18 20.62
N LYS A 117 -29.74 -5.26 21.13
CA LYS A 117 -29.62 -5.53 22.57
C LYS A 117 -28.83 -4.45 23.31
N GLU A 118 -27.73 -3.95 22.73
CA GLU A 118 -26.97 -2.84 23.30
C GLU A 118 -27.83 -1.56 23.44
N PHE A 119 -28.77 -1.35 22.51
CA PHE A 119 -29.72 -0.24 22.57
C PHE A 119 -30.94 -0.53 23.45
N GLY A 120 -31.01 -1.67 24.12
CA GLY A 120 -32.01 -1.98 25.14
C GLY A 120 -33.24 -2.72 24.62
N PHE A 121 -33.26 -3.19 23.38
CA PHE A 121 -34.32 -4.05 22.87
C PHE A 121 -34.23 -5.44 23.49
N ASP A 122 -35.34 -6.00 23.89
CA ASP A 122 -35.43 -7.38 24.37
C ASP A 122 -35.61 -8.38 23.22
N ASP A 123 -35.44 -9.68 23.53
CA ASP A 123 -35.52 -10.73 22.51
C ASP A 123 -36.90 -10.81 21.83
N ALA A 124 -37.97 -10.44 22.50
CA ALA A 124 -39.34 -10.44 21.94
C ALA A 124 -39.53 -9.26 20.95
N GLU A 125 -38.96 -8.11 21.26
CA GLU A 125 -38.98 -6.95 20.39
C GLU A 125 -38.13 -7.18 19.13
N ILE A 126 -36.95 -7.78 19.28
CA ILE A 126 -36.08 -8.15 18.16
C ILE A 126 -36.76 -9.17 17.23
N ALA A 127 -37.40 -10.20 17.81
CA ALA A 127 -38.17 -11.17 17.04
C ALA A 127 -39.29 -10.53 16.19
N LYS A 128 -39.99 -9.53 16.75
CA LYS A 128 -40.99 -8.77 15.98
C LYS A 128 -40.39 -7.96 14.83
N LEU A 129 -39.23 -7.36 15.04
CA LEU A 129 -38.56 -6.63 13.97
C LEU A 129 -38.17 -7.55 12.81
N HIS A 130 -37.71 -8.78 13.10
CA HIS A 130 -37.46 -9.80 12.07
C HIS A 130 -38.75 -10.25 11.38
N GLU A 131 -39.85 -10.48 12.12
CA GLU A 131 -41.14 -10.90 11.53
C GLU A 131 -41.67 -9.91 10.50
N VAL A 132 -41.46 -8.63 10.72
CA VAL A 132 -41.91 -7.56 9.79
C VAL A 132 -40.85 -7.17 8.78
N ALA A 133 -39.72 -7.87 8.73
CA ALA A 133 -38.57 -7.57 7.88
C ALA A 133 -38.09 -6.10 8.00
N ALA A 134 -38.12 -5.55 9.22
CA ALA A 134 -37.55 -4.24 9.51
C ALA A 134 -36.03 -4.29 9.71
N VAL A 135 -35.51 -5.46 10.02
CA VAL A 135 -34.10 -5.78 10.21
C VAL A 135 -33.74 -7.13 9.60
#